data_a85c8951c894b4ee79cfbe8abcb0a8d2
#
_entry.id   a85c8951c894b4ee79cfbe8abcb0a8d2
#
_cell.length_a   1.000
_cell.length_b   1.000
_cell.length_c   1.000
_cell.angle_alpha   90.00
_cell.angle_beta   90.00
_cell.angle_gamma   90.00
#
_symmetry.space_group_name_H-M   'P 1'
#
loop_
_entity.id
_entity.type
_entity.pdbx_description
1 polymer ?
#
loop_
_entity_poly.entity_id
_entity_poly.type
_entity_poly.pdbx_seq_one_letter_code
_entity_poly.pdbx_strand_id
1 'polypeptide(L)'
;MIQIEKMNKVFHLKSGDVTALDNVTLNIGDGMIYGVIGYSGAGKSTLVRCLNLLETPDSGTLSVGDSGVITLKDGKAYDTQGRKMTEKKLGAMRRGIGMIFQHFNLLDRSTVFENIAYPLRYTGMKKADIEARVFELLDLVDLRDKADVYPSQLSGGQKQRVAIARALANKPQVLLSDEATSALDPDATEAILNLLRDLNRKLGLTIVLITHEMAVIKSICQRVAVMENGRVVEEGDVYDIFAHPRAAITRKFVSSASALSKVDKLMEEGSTLVRPTANQKLVRLTFHKDCVGEHVISTVSRDFGVDINIVLANVEVIEDNPLGGMIALLGGEEKQVAAALNYLNENHVYTEVIADGSI
;
A
#
# COMPACT_ATOMS: atom_id res chain seq x y z
N MET A 1 15.38 -0.48 -10.01
CA MET A 1 14.91 -1.81 -9.58
C MET A 1 15.37 -2.10 -8.17
N ILE A 2 14.53 -2.74 -7.35
CA ILE A 2 14.91 -3.22 -6.02
C ILE A 2 14.78 -4.74 -6.02
N GLN A 3 15.86 -5.44 -5.66
CA GLN A 3 15.87 -6.89 -5.53
C GLN A 3 16.32 -7.28 -4.13
N ILE A 4 15.56 -8.15 -3.51
CA ILE A 4 15.83 -8.72 -2.20
C ILE A 4 15.76 -10.23 -2.34
N GLU A 5 16.78 -10.93 -1.88
CA GLU A 5 16.78 -12.39 -1.89
C GLU A 5 17.13 -12.94 -0.51
N LYS A 6 16.26 -13.75 0.03
CA LYS A 6 16.44 -14.49 1.30
C LYS A 6 16.93 -13.62 2.45
N MET A 7 16.38 -12.40 2.56
CA MET A 7 16.77 -11.46 3.61
C MET A 7 16.25 -11.92 4.96
N ASN A 8 17.13 -11.94 5.95
CA ASN A 8 16.82 -12.30 7.33
C ASN A 8 17.28 -11.21 8.28
N LYS A 9 16.47 -10.94 9.31
CA LYS A 9 16.82 -10.02 10.40
C LYS A 9 16.26 -10.50 11.73
N VAL A 10 17.14 -10.69 12.71
CA VAL A 10 16.81 -11.05 14.08
C VAL A 10 17.30 -9.93 15.01
N PHE A 11 16.47 -9.52 15.93
CA PHE A 11 16.85 -8.62 17.01
C PHE A 11 17.04 -9.43 18.28
N HIS A 12 18.24 -9.36 18.86
CA HIS A 12 18.58 -9.99 20.13
C HIS A 12 18.23 -9.05 21.29
N LEU A 13 17.10 -9.30 21.94
CA LEU A 13 16.62 -8.52 23.07
C LEU A 13 16.87 -9.25 24.39
N LYS A 14 16.88 -8.51 25.51
CA LYS A 14 16.98 -9.13 26.84
C LYS A 14 15.82 -10.09 27.15
N SER A 15 14.68 -9.90 26.51
CA SER A 15 13.48 -10.73 26.61
C SER A 15 13.47 -11.96 25.69
N GLY A 16 14.47 -12.15 24.85
CA GLY A 16 14.57 -13.20 23.84
C GLY A 16 14.73 -12.63 22.43
N ASP A 17 15.01 -13.52 21.49
CA ASP A 17 15.22 -13.18 20.10
C ASP A 17 13.88 -12.91 19.39
N VAL A 18 13.84 -11.85 18.59
CA VAL A 18 12.69 -11.49 17.75
C VAL A 18 13.11 -11.54 16.28
N THR A 19 12.58 -12.49 15.53
CA THR A 19 12.77 -12.57 14.10
C THR A 19 11.85 -11.54 13.42
N ALA A 20 12.45 -10.45 12.93
CA ALA A 20 11.72 -9.37 12.28
C ALA A 20 11.57 -9.59 10.77
N LEU A 21 12.54 -10.25 10.12
CA LEU A 21 12.46 -10.69 8.73
C LEU A 21 12.93 -12.14 8.66
N ASP A 22 12.17 -12.97 7.95
CA ASP A 22 12.42 -14.39 7.77
C ASP A 22 12.31 -14.76 6.29
N ASN A 23 13.46 -14.96 5.66
CA ASN A 23 13.61 -15.39 4.27
C ASN A 23 12.82 -14.50 3.27
N VAL A 24 12.83 -13.18 3.47
CA VAL A 24 12.11 -12.24 2.60
C VAL A 24 12.78 -12.17 1.24
N THR A 25 11.99 -12.42 0.20
CA THR A 25 12.40 -12.29 -1.21
C THR A 25 11.36 -11.44 -1.92
N LEU A 26 11.80 -10.34 -2.58
CA LEU A 26 10.95 -9.41 -3.31
C LEU A 26 11.69 -8.86 -4.53
N ASN A 27 10.92 -8.60 -5.59
CA ASN A 27 11.42 -7.96 -6.80
C ASN A 27 10.51 -6.80 -7.20
N ILE A 28 11.01 -5.56 -7.07
CA ILE A 28 10.25 -4.33 -7.33
C ILE A 28 10.81 -3.68 -8.59
N GLY A 29 9.98 -3.54 -9.60
CA GLY A 29 10.33 -2.93 -10.90
C GLY A 29 10.64 -1.44 -10.77
N ASP A 30 11.37 -0.91 -11.76
CA ASP A 30 11.63 0.53 -11.83
C ASP A 30 10.36 1.32 -12.12
N GLY A 31 10.27 2.51 -11.55
CA GLY A 31 9.21 3.47 -11.84
C GLY A 31 7.82 3.08 -11.33
N MET A 32 7.69 2.03 -10.51
CA MET A 32 6.41 1.65 -9.92
C MET A 32 6.22 2.16 -8.49
N ILE A 33 4.97 2.27 -8.08
CA ILE A 33 4.58 2.44 -6.68
C ILE A 33 4.20 1.08 -6.14
N TYR A 34 5.01 0.57 -5.22
CA TYR A 34 4.88 -0.76 -4.64
C TYR A 34 4.44 -0.66 -3.19
N GLY A 35 3.35 -1.33 -2.85
CA GLY A 35 2.81 -1.38 -1.50
C GLY A 35 3.40 -2.52 -0.67
N VAL A 36 3.58 -2.29 0.63
CA VAL A 36 3.87 -3.33 1.62
C VAL A 36 2.87 -3.19 2.76
N ILE A 37 2.06 -4.22 2.96
CA ILE A 37 1.01 -4.22 3.99
C ILE A 37 1.21 -5.36 4.98
N GLY A 38 0.61 -5.23 6.14
CA GLY A 38 0.64 -6.21 7.21
C GLY A 38 0.24 -5.59 8.54
N TYR A 39 -0.11 -6.38 9.54
CA TYR A 39 -0.40 -5.87 10.88
C TYR A 39 0.84 -5.26 11.55
N SER A 40 0.61 -4.55 12.66
CA SER A 40 1.71 -4.07 13.50
C SER A 40 2.57 -5.27 13.94
N GLY A 41 3.91 -5.11 13.87
CA GLY A 41 4.85 -6.20 14.16
C GLY A 41 5.11 -7.18 13.01
N ALA A 42 4.48 -7.05 11.83
CA ALA A 42 4.73 -7.94 10.69
C ALA A 42 6.13 -7.79 10.04
N GLY A 43 6.95 -6.82 10.45
CA GLY A 43 8.31 -6.61 9.93
C GLY A 43 8.44 -5.50 8.88
N LYS A 44 7.35 -4.81 8.50
CA LYS A 44 7.32 -3.82 7.42
C LYS A 44 8.35 -2.69 7.59
N SER A 45 8.35 -1.98 8.72
CA SER A 45 9.30 -0.89 8.98
C SER A 45 10.72 -1.40 9.08
N THR A 46 10.95 -2.63 9.57
CA THR A 46 12.25 -3.28 9.55
C THR A 46 12.71 -3.52 8.11
N LEU A 47 11.82 -4.01 7.24
CA LEU A 47 12.13 -4.22 5.82
C LEU A 47 12.61 -2.91 5.16
N VAL A 48 11.87 -1.81 5.33
CA VAL A 48 12.24 -0.52 4.75
C VAL A 48 13.56 0.00 5.30
N ARG A 49 13.82 -0.14 6.60
CA ARG A 49 15.11 0.22 7.20
C ARG A 49 16.25 -0.67 6.72
N CYS A 50 15.98 -1.90 6.34
CA CYS A 50 16.95 -2.79 5.70
C CYS A 50 17.24 -2.38 4.24
N LEU A 51 16.26 -1.86 3.49
CA LEU A 51 16.46 -1.41 2.11
C LEU A 51 17.46 -0.25 1.99
N ASN A 52 17.50 0.65 2.97
CA ASN A 52 18.46 1.74 3.01
C ASN A 52 19.66 1.46 3.94
N LEU A 53 19.76 0.23 4.46
CA LEU A 53 20.80 -0.22 5.40
C LEU A 53 20.93 0.68 6.67
N LEU A 54 19.83 1.31 7.11
CA LEU A 54 19.73 1.86 8.46
C LEU A 54 19.74 0.75 9.50
N GLU A 55 19.08 -0.37 9.17
CA GLU A 55 19.23 -1.65 9.86
C GLU A 55 19.97 -2.60 8.91
N THR A 56 21.09 -3.17 9.34
CA THR A 56 21.79 -4.16 8.52
C THR A 56 21.17 -5.54 8.74
N PRO A 57 20.65 -6.21 7.69
CA PRO A 57 20.20 -7.59 7.79
C PRO A 57 21.32 -8.56 8.20
N ASP A 58 20.94 -9.69 8.78
CA ASP A 58 21.92 -10.70 9.22
C ASP A 58 22.38 -11.57 8.05
N SER A 59 21.53 -11.78 7.04
CA SER A 59 21.86 -12.51 5.82
C SER A 59 20.96 -12.12 4.64
N GLY A 60 21.36 -12.52 3.44
CA GLY A 60 20.65 -12.31 2.18
C GLY A 60 21.39 -11.46 1.18
N THR A 61 20.72 -11.06 0.11
CA THR A 61 21.24 -10.10 -0.87
C THR A 61 20.28 -8.95 -1.07
N LEU A 62 20.82 -7.79 -1.40
CA LEU A 62 20.08 -6.56 -1.66
C LEU A 62 20.68 -5.84 -2.87
N SER A 63 19.85 -5.42 -3.80
CA SER A 63 20.19 -4.46 -4.85
C SER A 63 19.14 -3.36 -4.87
N VAL A 64 19.59 -2.09 -4.87
CA VAL A 64 18.69 -0.92 -4.90
C VAL A 64 19.25 0.09 -5.90
N GLY A 65 18.46 0.41 -6.95
CA GLY A 65 18.91 1.29 -8.02
C GLY A 65 20.25 0.82 -8.62
N ASP A 66 21.21 1.73 -8.72
CA ASP A 66 22.54 1.47 -9.30
C ASP A 66 23.58 0.97 -8.28
N SER A 67 23.15 0.59 -7.06
CA SER A 67 24.09 0.18 -6.00
C SER A 67 24.85 -1.12 -6.30
N GLY A 68 24.43 -1.88 -7.30
CA GLY A 68 24.86 -3.26 -7.53
C GLY A 68 24.37 -4.21 -6.45
N VAL A 69 24.75 -5.48 -6.54
CA VAL A 69 24.34 -6.50 -5.57
C VAL A 69 25.19 -6.37 -4.31
N ILE A 70 24.52 -6.19 -3.17
CA ILE A 70 25.13 -6.13 -1.83
C ILE A 70 24.85 -7.47 -1.15
N THR A 71 25.89 -8.18 -0.75
CA THR A 71 25.77 -9.40 0.04
C THR A 71 25.75 -9.04 1.53
N LEU A 72 24.78 -9.59 2.24
CA LEU A 72 24.56 -9.39 3.67
C LEU A 72 24.96 -10.67 4.42
N LYS A 73 25.85 -10.53 5.38
CA LYS A 73 26.34 -11.66 6.17
C LYS A 73 26.78 -11.20 7.56
N ASP A 74 26.35 -11.89 8.60
CA ASP A 74 26.70 -11.62 10.00
C ASP A 74 26.48 -10.15 10.40
N GLY A 75 25.37 -9.54 9.97
CA GLY A 75 25.05 -8.13 10.23
C GLY A 75 26.01 -7.14 9.55
N LYS A 76 26.68 -7.53 8.47
CA LYS A 76 27.59 -6.69 7.69
C LYS A 76 27.24 -6.72 6.22
N ALA A 77 27.50 -5.60 5.52
CA ALA A 77 27.26 -5.46 4.09
C ALA A 77 28.59 -5.55 3.30
N TYR A 78 28.58 -6.30 2.21
CA TYR A 78 29.71 -6.53 1.32
C TYR A 78 29.34 -6.16 -0.12
N ASP A 79 30.28 -5.54 -0.83
CA ASP A 79 30.10 -5.17 -2.24
C ASP A 79 30.22 -6.41 -3.17
N THR A 80 30.00 -6.20 -4.47
CA THR A 80 30.09 -7.24 -5.52
C THR A 80 31.46 -7.95 -5.60
N GLN A 81 32.49 -7.35 -4.99
CA GLN A 81 33.85 -7.92 -4.94
C GLN A 81 34.13 -8.61 -3.60
N GLY A 82 33.09 -8.79 -2.75
CA GLY A 82 33.23 -9.41 -1.43
C GLY A 82 33.97 -8.55 -0.39
N ARG A 83 34.16 -7.25 -0.65
CA ARG A 83 34.80 -6.33 0.31
C ARG A 83 33.74 -5.70 1.18
N LYS A 84 34.01 -5.61 2.49
CA LYS A 84 33.10 -4.92 3.43
C LYS A 84 32.86 -3.48 2.98
N MET A 85 31.59 -3.08 2.93
CA MET A 85 31.22 -1.70 2.59
C MET A 85 31.68 -0.72 3.67
N THR A 86 32.34 0.35 3.22
CA THR A 86 32.74 1.46 4.09
C THR A 86 31.58 2.43 4.29
N GLU A 87 31.62 3.24 5.37
CA GLU A 87 30.61 4.29 5.61
C GLU A 87 30.48 5.25 4.43
N LYS A 88 31.56 5.53 3.71
CA LYS A 88 31.53 6.35 2.48
C LYS A 88 30.68 5.70 1.39
N LYS A 89 30.81 4.39 1.16
CA LYS A 89 30.01 3.64 0.18
C LYS A 89 28.55 3.53 0.61
N LEU A 90 28.29 3.24 1.89
CA LEU A 90 26.95 3.22 2.46
C LEU A 90 26.27 4.59 2.34
N GLY A 91 26.99 5.67 2.64
CA GLY A 91 26.51 7.03 2.49
C GLY A 91 26.21 7.39 1.03
N ALA A 92 27.00 6.90 0.06
CA ALA A 92 26.70 7.08 -1.37
C ALA A 92 25.42 6.35 -1.78
N MET A 93 25.24 5.10 -1.37
CA MET A 93 24.00 4.33 -1.60
C MET A 93 22.78 5.03 -0.98
N ARG A 94 22.86 5.44 0.29
CA ARG A 94 21.75 6.11 0.98
C ARG A 94 21.33 7.44 0.33
N ARG A 95 22.24 8.17 -0.34
CA ARG A 95 21.89 9.37 -1.10
C ARG A 95 21.02 9.07 -2.32
N GLY A 96 21.13 7.87 -2.90
CA GLY A 96 20.26 7.40 -3.99
C GLY A 96 18.88 6.96 -3.53
N ILE A 97 18.62 6.96 -2.21
CA ILE A 97 17.36 6.52 -1.60
C ILE A 97 16.80 7.64 -0.74
N GLY A 98 15.66 8.19 -1.13
CA GLY A 98 14.90 9.11 -0.28
C GLY A 98 14.08 8.34 0.76
N MET A 99 13.92 8.89 1.95
CA MET A 99 13.07 8.27 2.98
C MET A 99 12.13 9.30 3.62
N ILE A 100 10.87 8.93 3.66
CA ILE A 100 9.80 9.65 4.33
C ILE A 100 9.42 8.85 5.58
N PHE A 101 9.47 9.49 6.74
CA PHE A 101 9.20 8.86 8.03
C PHE A 101 7.79 9.17 8.51
N GLN A 102 7.23 8.30 9.32
CA GLN A 102 5.90 8.40 9.92
C GLN A 102 5.66 9.73 10.67
N HIS A 103 6.65 10.23 11.41
CA HIS A 103 6.56 11.45 12.21
C HIS A 103 7.28 12.65 11.57
N PHE A 104 7.35 12.71 10.22
CA PHE A 104 8.01 13.77 9.45
C PHE A 104 9.52 13.91 9.72
N ASN A 105 9.97 13.78 10.95
CA ASN A 105 11.35 13.92 11.43
C ASN A 105 12.02 15.22 10.95
N LEU A 106 11.28 16.31 10.96
CA LEU A 106 11.81 17.62 10.62
C LEU A 106 12.70 18.16 11.76
N LEU A 107 13.66 18.97 11.38
CA LEU A 107 14.52 19.70 12.32
C LEU A 107 13.74 20.91 12.84
N ASP A 108 13.20 20.84 14.04
CA ASP A 108 12.26 21.85 14.61
C ASP A 108 12.88 23.22 14.77
N ARG A 109 14.22 23.31 14.93
CA ARG A 109 14.97 24.57 15.07
C ARG A 109 15.52 25.12 13.76
N SER A 110 15.13 24.50 12.64
CA SER A 110 15.53 24.89 11.28
C SER A 110 14.30 25.27 10.49
N THR A 111 14.44 26.26 9.60
CA THR A 111 13.37 26.64 8.69
C THR A 111 13.05 25.52 7.69
N VAL A 112 11.96 25.67 6.94
CA VAL A 112 11.61 24.77 5.84
C VAL A 112 12.75 24.69 4.83
N PHE A 113 13.30 25.85 4.41
CA PHE A 113 14.46 25.92 3.53
C PHE A 113 15.64 25.08 4.07
N GLU A 114 15.99 25.29 5.33
CA GLU A 114 17.11 24.59 5.96
C GLU A 114 16.88 23.08 6.08
N ASN A 115 15.65 22.64 6.36
CA ASN A 115 15.28 21.24 6.37
C ASN A 115 15.52 20.57 5.02
N ILE A 116 15.10 21.22 3.92
CA ILE A 116 15.28 20.70 2.55
C ILE A 116 16.75 20.78 2.13
N ALA A 117 17.47 21.82 2.51
CA ALA A 117 18.89 22.02 2.22
C ALA A 117 19.81 21.04 2.98
N TYR A 118 19.34 20.50 4.12
CA TYR A 118 20.18 19.68 5.01
C TYR A 118 20.89 18.51 4.32
N PRO A 119 20.23 17.65 3.51
CA PRO A 119 20.91 16.55 2.81
C PRO A 119 21.94 17.01 1.78
N LEU A 120 21.82 18.23 1.28
CA LEU A 120 22.70 18.78 0.24
C LEU A 120 23.99 19.37 0.80
N ARG A 121 24.04 19.75 2.08
CA ARG A 121 25.20 20.37 2.75
C ARG A 121 26.48 19.55 2.66
N TYR A 122 26.36 18.22 2.53
CA TYR A 122 27.48 17.28 2.53
C TYR A 122 27.77 16.68 1.16
N THR A 123 27.24 17.30 0.09
CA THR A 123 27.43 16.81 -1.31
C THR A 123 28.56 17.51 -2.04
N GLY A 124 29.10 18.60 -1.50
CA GLY A 124 30.07 19.46 -2.18
C GLY A 124 29.47 20.45 -3.17
N MET A 125 28.13 20.56 -3.23
CA MET A 125 27.45 21.55 -4.06
C MET A 125 27.74 22.98 -3.60
N LYS A 126 27.80 23.91 -4.55
CA LYS A 126 27.94 25.35 -4.24
C LYS A 126 26.64 25.87 -3.60
N LYS A 127 26.76 26.88 -2.75
CA LYS A 127 25.62 27.47 -2.03
C LYS A 127 24.49 27.92 -2.98
N ALA A 128 24.83 28.54 -4.10
CA ALA A 128 23.85 28.97 -5.10
C ALA A 128 23.09 27.78 -5.74
N ASP A 129 23.78 26.66 -5.98
CA ASP A 129 23.16 25.46 -6.56
C ASP A 129 22.23 24.79 -5.54
N ILE A 130 22.59 24.80 -4.25
CA ILE A 130 21.74 24.32 -3.15
C ILE A 130 20.49 25.17 -3.06
N GLU A 131 20.63 26.50 -3.10
CA GLU A 131 19.50 27.44 -3.04
C GLU A 131 18.53 27.21 -4.20
N ALA A 132 19.05 27.13 -5.43
CA ALA A 132 18.25 26.87 -6.62
C ALA A 132 17.49 25.52 -6.51
N ARG A 133 18.18 24.46 -6.02
CA ARG A 133 17.57 23.14 -5.83
C ARG A 133 16.49 23.14 -4.76
N VAL A 134 16.67 23.87 -3.66
CA VAL A 134 15.66 23.97 -2.59
C VAL A 134 14.41 24.66 -3.10
N PHE A 135 14.56 25.77 -3.84
CA PHE A 135 13.40 26.47 -4.40
C PHE A 135 12.67 25.64 -5.48
N GLU A 136 13.40 24.89 -6.32
CA GLU A 136 12.80 23.92 -7.24
C GLU A 136 11.93 22.88 -6.49
N LEU A 137 12.41 22.36 -5.37
CA LEU A 137 11.68 21.41 -4.55
C LEU A 137 10.50 22.03 -3.82
N LEU A 138 10.62 23.27 -3.36
CA LEU A 138 9.52 24.01 -2.75
C LEU A 138 8.40 24.29 -3.74
N ASP A 139 8.74 24.62 -4.99
CA ASP A 139 7.76 24.75 -6.07
C ASP A 139 7.07 23.41 -6.37
N LEU A 140 7.83 22.31 -6.36
CA LEU A 140 7.31 20.95 -6.62
C LEU A 140 6.28 20.49 -5.59
N VAL A 141 6.40 20.95 -4.33
CA VAL A 141 5.49 20.61 -3.23
C VAL A 141 4.53 21.74 -2.86
N ASP A 142 4.52 22.83 -3.63
CA ASP A 142 3.63 23.99 -3.44
C ASP A 142 3.78 24.64 -2.05
N LEU A 143 5.03 24.94 -1.67
CA LEU A 143 5.40 25.56 -0.38
C LEU A 143 6.46 26.67 -0.52
N ARG A 144 6.58 27.31 -1.71
CA ARG A 144 7.59 28.34 -1.94
C ARG A 144 7.49 29.51 -0.97
N ASP A 145 6.27 29.91 -0.63
CA ASP A 145 5.97 31.01 0.30
C ASP A 145 6.28 30.68 1.76
N LYS A 146 6.59 29.42 2.06
CA LYS A 146 6.88 28.91 3.40
C LYS A 146 8.37 28.66 3.66
N ALA A 147 9.27 29.10 2.77
CA ALA A 147 10.70 28.81 2.87
C ALA A 147 11.30 29.19 4.24
N ASP A 148 10.91 30.33 4.79
CA ASP A 148 11.50 30.92 6.00
C ASP A 148 10.73 30.59 7.30
N VAL A 149 9.63 29.80 7.22
CA VAL A 149 8.88 29.43 8.42
C VAL A 149 9.44 28.16 9.07
N TYR A 150 9.13 27.96 10.36
CA TYR A 150 9.55 26.80 11.13
C TYR A 150 8.51 25.69 11.08
N PRO A 151 8.89 24.41 11.29
CA PRO A 151 7.94 23.28 11.30
C PRO A 151 6.77 23.44 12.25
N SER A 152 6.94 24.11 13.39
CA SER A 152 5.86 24.38 14.36
C SER A 152 4.72 25.23 13.82
N GLN A 153 4.97 25.99 12.74
CA GLN A 153 4.01 26.89 12.09
C GLN A 153 3.26 26.23 10.93
N LEU A 154 3.55 24.95 10.66
CA LEU A 154 2.98 24.20 9.54
C LEU A 154 1.89 23.24 9.99
N SER A 155 0.88 23.03 9.13
CA SER A 155 -0.07 21.92 9.27
C SER A 155 0.60 20.55 9.08
N GLY A 156 -0.06 19.45 9.46
CA GLY A 156 0.45 18.09 9.26
C GLY A 156 0.77 17.80 7.78
N GLY A 157 -0.15 18.12 6.87
CA GLY A 157 0.06 17.96 5.43
C GLY A 157 1.22 18.80 4.89
N GLN A 158 1.40 20.05 5.38
CA GLN A 158 2.54 20.89 5.01
C GLN A 158 3.86 20.29 5.52
N LYS A 159 3.91 19.82 6.76
CA LYS A 159 5.09 19.11 7.30
C LYS A 159 5.46 17.91 6.45
N GLN A 160 4.47 17.14 6.00
CA GLN A 160 4.68 15.99 5.14
C GLN A 160 5.23 16.39 3.77
N ARG A 161 4.71 17.46 3.17
CA ARG A 161 5.25 18.00 1.90
C ARG A 161 6.72 18.44 2.05
N VAL A 162 7.09 19.05 3.17
CA VAL A 162 8.51 19.41 3.47
C VAL A 162 9.35 18.13 3.62
N ALA A 163 8.86 17.09 4.29
CA ALA A 163 9.57 15.82 4.44
C ALA A 163 9.78 15.13 3.08
N ILE A 164 8.78 15.18 2.18
CA ILE A 164 8.90 14.69 0.80
C ILE A 164 9.96 15.50 0.02
N ALA A 165 9.89 16.83 0.04
CA ALA A 165 10.87 17.70 -0.62
C ALA A 165 12.30 17.40 -0.13
N ARG A 166 12.50 17.26 1.18
CA ARG A 166 13.78 16.87 1.77
C ARG A 166 14.25 15.51 1.29
N ALA A 167 13.36 14.51 1.21
CA ALA A 167 13.69 13.18 0.71
C ALA A 167 14.14 13.19 -0.76
N LEU A 168 13.61 14.13 -1.57
CA LEU A 168 13.93 14.31 -2.98
C LEU A 168 15.20 15.17 -3.23
N ALA A 169 15.81 15.75 -2.20
CA ALA A 169 16.89 16.71 -2.34
C ALA A 169 18.05 16.18 -3.18
N ASN A 170 18.50 14.96 -2.92
CA ASN A 170 19.62 14.31 -3.61
C ASN A 170 19.25 13.67 -4.95
N LYS A 171 18.07 13.92 -5.53
CA LYS A 171 17.56 13.28 -6.75
C LYS A 171 17.61 11.74 -6.65
N PRO A 172 16.97 11.15 -5.64
CA PRO A 172 17.00 9.69 -5.45
C PRO A 172 16.31 8.97 -6.59
N GLN A 173 16.69 7.71 -6.85
CA GLN A 173 15.99 6.80 -7.76
C GLN A 173 14.84 6.06 -7.06
N VAL A 174 14.97 5.89 -5.74
CA VAL A 174 14.01 5.18 -4.90
C VAL A 174 13.53 6.09 -3.77
N LEU A 175 12.23 6.08 -3.52
CA LEU A 175 11.61 6.75 -2.39
C LEU A 175 10.95 5.71 -1.48
N LEU A 176 11.41 5.61 -0.25
CA LEU A 176 10.84 4.76 0.77
C LEU A 176 9.89 5.59 1.65
N SER A 177 8.69 5.09 1.87
CA SER A 177 7.66 5.76 2.67
C SER A 177 7.19 4.84 3.79
N ASP A 178 7.52 5.18 5.04
CA ASP A 178 7.13 4.43 6.23
C ASP A 178 5.92 5.11 6.89
N GLU A 179 4.71 4.61 6.62
CA GLU A 179 3.42 5.10 7.14
C GLU A 179 3.23 6.64 7.02
N ALA A 180 3.61 7.21 5.89
CA ALA A 180 3.65 8.66 5.67
C ALA A 180 2.28 9.39 5.75
N THR A 181 1.18 8.66 5.76
CA THR A 181 -0.19 9.22 5.80
C THR A 181 -0.90 9.02 7.14
N SER A 182 -0.39 8.15 8.01
CA SER A 182 -1.08 7.72 9.24
C SER A 182 -1.37 8.84 10.26
N ALA A 183 -0.68 9.98 10.17
CA ALA A 183 -0.85 11.13 11.07
C ALA A 183 -1.61 12.30 10.41
N LEU A 184 -2.24 12.07 9.25
CA LEU A 184 -2.92 13.10 8.45
C LEU A 184 -4.44 12.91 8.47
N ASP A 185 -5.16 14.01 8.28
CA ASP A 185 -6.59 13.94 7.97
C ASP A 185 -6.83 13.39 6.55
N PRO A 186 -8.06 12.95 6.21
CA PRO A 186 -8.38 12.35 4.91
C PRO A 186 -8.02 13.24 3.71
N ASP A 187 -8.31 14.55 3.78
CA ASP A 187 -8.04 15.49 2.67
C ASP A 187 -6.54 15.67 2.45
N ALA A 188 -5.78 15.81 3.54
CA ALA A 188 -4.33 15.88 3.49
C ALA A 188 -3.71 14.56 2.99
N THR A 189 -4.27 13.41 3.38
CA THR A 189 -3.87 12.09 2.89
C THR A 189 -4.02 12.02 1.38
N GLU A 190 -5.18 12.35 0.83
CA GLU A 190 -5.45 12.33 -0.60
C GLU A 190 -4.49 13.27 -1.35
N ALA A 191 -4.27 14.49 -0.84
CA ALA A 191 -3.34 15.45 -1.42
C ALA A 191 -1.89 14.92 -1.46
N ILE A 192 -1.44 14.21 -0.42
CA ILE A 192 -0.11 13.59 -0.38
C ILE A 192 -0.02 12.40 -1.35
N LEU A 193 -1.05 11.56 -1.44
CA LEU A 193 -1.07 10.43 -2.39
C LEU A 193 -1.04 10.92 -3.85
N ASN A 194 -1.79 11.97 -4.17
CA ASN A 194 -1.76 12.61 -5.48
C ASN A 194 -0.37 13.19 -5.79
N LEU A 195 0.27 13.86 -4.82
CA LEU A 195 1.65 14.34 -4.95
C LEU A 195 2.62 13.19 -5.24
N LEU A 196 2.57 12.09 -4.49
CA LEU A 196 3.44 10.92 -4.71
C LEU A 196 3.22 10.30 -6.09
N ARG A 197 1.98 10.20 -6.57
CA ARG A 197 1.64 9.72 -7.92
C ARG A 197 2.23 10.63 -8.99
N ASP A 198 2.12 11.95 -8.83
CA ASP A 198 2.68 12.92 -9.75
C ASP A 198 4.21 12.88 -9.79
N LEU A 199 4.85 12.74 -8.63
CA LEU A 199 6.29 12.57 -8.51
C LEU A 199 6.78 11.29 -9.19
N ASN A 200 6.09 10.17 -8.97
CA ASN A 200 6.38 8.91 -9.66
C ASN A 200 6.32 9.08 -11.17
N ARG A 201 5.23 9.66 -11.71
CA ARG A 201 5.04 9.88 -13.15
C ARG A 201 6.06 10.85 -13.77
N LYS A 202 6.31 11.99 -13.10
CA LYS A 202 7.17 13.06 -13.63
C LYS A 202 8.66 12.73 -13.52
N LEU A 203 9.07 12.04 -12.46
CA LEU A 203 10.48 11.78 -12.15
C LEU A 203 10.91 10.34 -12.40
N GLY A 204 9.99 9.43 -12.75
CA GLY A 204 10.27 8.00 -12.91
C GLY A 204 10.72 7.31 -11.63
N LEU A 205 10.33 7.85 -10.45
CA LEU A 205 10.73 7.32 -9.16
C LEU A 205 10.12 5.96 -8.89
N THR A 206 10.90 5.02 -8.36
CA THR A 206 10.36 3.83 -7.72
C THR A 206 9.98 4.17 -6.29
N ILE A 207 8.73 3.96 -5.91
CA ILE A 207 8.23 4.28 -4.56
C ILE A 207 7.85 2.98 -3.84
N VAL A 208 8.42 2.74 -2.65
CA VAL A 208 7.99 1.66 -1.76
C VAL A 208 7.22 2.28 -0.60
N LEU A 209 5.94 1.95 -0.50
CA LEU A 209 5.02 2.54 0.45
C LEU A 209 4.57 1.51 1.47
N ILE A 210 4.89 1.74 2.74
CA ILE A 210 4.36 0.97 3.86
C ILE A 210 3.10 1.63 4.39
N THR A 211 2.06 0.85 4.55
CA THR A 211 0.83 1.27 5.22
C THR A 211 0.08 0.06 5.78
N HIS A 212 -0.82 0.30 6.69
CA HIS A 212 -1.86 -0.64 7.11
C HIS A 212 -3.24 -0.27 6.52
N GLU A 213 -3.30 0.81 5.73
CA GLU A 213 -4.52 1.33 5.12
C GLU A 213 -4.72 0.79 3.71
N MET A 214 -5.69 -0.10 3.54
CA MET A 214 -6.00 -0.71 2.24
C MET A 214 -6.46 0.31 1.19
N ALA A 215 -7.14 1.38 1.63
CA ALA A 215 -7.58 2.46 0.75
C ALA A 215 -6.37 3.15 0.06
N VAL A 216 -5.27 3.33 0.79
CA VAL A 216 -4.03 3.90 0.26
C VAL A 216 -3.43 2.98 -0.82
N ILE A 217 -3.37 1.66 -0.56
CA ILE A 217 -2.85 0.69 -1.53
C ILE A 217 -3.67 0.73 -2.83
N LYS A 218 -5.00 0.64 -2.72
CA LYS A 218 -5.91 0.70 -3.88
C LYS A 218 -5.74 1.98 -4.69
N SER A 219 -5.46 3.10 -4.03
CA SER A 219 -5.45 4.40 -4.69
C SER A 219 -4.23 4.63 -5.56
N ILE A 220 -3.03 4.18 -5.17
CA ILE A 220 -1.80 4.56 -5.88
C ILE A 220 -0.83 3.42 -6.20
N CYS A 221 -0.94 2.23 -5.57
CA CYS A 221 0.01 1.15 -5.81
C CYS A 221 -0.40 0.29 -7.02
N GLN A 222 0.57 -0.16 -7.81
CA GLN A 222 0.38 -1.13 -8.88
C GLN A 222 0.51 -2.56 -8.35
N ARG A 223 1.49 -2.81 -7.48
CA ARG A 223 1.71 -4.12 -6.86
C ARG A 223 1.80 -3.99 -5.36
N VAL A 224 1.52 -5.08 -4.68
CA VAL A 224 1.56 -5.13 -3.21
C VAL A 224 2.10 -6.46 -2.71
N ALA A 225 2.90 -6.40 -1.64
CA ALA A 225 3.29 -7.55 -0.82
C ALA A 225 2.55 -7.52 0.51
N VAL A 226 2.02 -8.65 0.91
CA VAL A 226 1.38 -8.85 2.22
C VAL A 226 2.38 -9.56 3.12
N MET A 227 2.68 -8.93 4.26
CA MET A 227 3.61 -9.47 5.26
C MET A 227 2.89 -9.97 6.49
N GLU A 228 3.32 -11.13 6.99
CA GLU A 228 2.90 -11.71 8.26
C GLU A 228 4.10 -12.38 8.93
N ASN A 229 4.33 -12.09 10.23
CA ASN A 229 5.38 -12.70 11.04
C ASN A 229 6.78 -12.67 10.36
N GLY A 230 7.15 -11.54 9.77
CA GLY A 230 8.45 -11.35 9.12
C GLY A 230 8.57 -11.96 7.71
N ARG A 231 7.53 -12.56 7.17
CA ARG A 231 7.52 -13.21 5.85
C ARG A 231 6.60 -12.49 4.89
N VAL A 232 6.91 -12.56 3.60
CA VAL A 232 5.95 -12.24 2.54
C VAL A 232 5.10 -13.48 2.31
N VAL A 233 3.80 -13.38 2.58
CA VAL A 233 2.84 -14.49 2.46
C VAL A 233 2.06 -14.46 1.17
N GLU A 234 1.93 -13.26 0.56
CA GLU A 234 1.29 -13.09 -0.73
C GLU A 234 1.86 -11.85 -1.43
N GLU A 235 2.00 -11.90 -2.75
CA GLU A 235 2.46 -10.80 -3.59
C GLU A 235 1.74 -10.85 -4.93
N GLY A 236 1.37 -9.70 -5.48
CA GLY A 236 0.71 -9.61 -6.78
C GLY A 236 0.34 -8.19 -7.18
N ASP A 237 -0.31 -8.08 -8.32
CA ASP A 237 -0.93 -6.84 -8.74
C ASP A 237 -2.07 -6.49 -7.78
N VAL A 238 -2.26 -5.20 -7.51
CA VAL A 238 -3.23 -4.75 -6.49
C VAL A 238 -4.62 -5.29 -6.82
N TYR A 239 -5.05 -5.22 -8.08
CA TYR A 239 -6.34 -5.77 -8.50
C TYR A 239 -6.48 -7.24 -8.12
N ASP A 240 -5.50 -8.08 -8.43
CA ASP A 240 -5.57 -9.54 -8.19
C ASP A 240 -5.59 -9.87 -6.69
N ILE A 241 -4.82 -9.15 -5.88
CA ILE A 241 -4.81 -9.31 -4.41
C ILE A 241 -6.18 -8.97 -3.80
N PHE A 242 -6.88 -7.97 -4.34
CA PHE A 242 -8.21 -7.61 -3.86
C PHE A 242 -9.32 -8.48 -4.43
N ALA A 243 -9.22 -8.91 -5.69
CA ALA A 243 -10.21 -9.75 -6.35
C ALA A 243 -10.12 -11.22 -5.92
N HIS A 244 -8.89 -11.74 -5.74
CA HIS A 244 -8.61 -13.16 -5.51
C HIS A 244 -7.63 -13.41 -4.37
N PRO A 245 -7.89 -12.91 -3.14
CA PRO A 245 -6.98 -13.07 -2.01
C PRO A 245 -6.82 -14.55 -1.63
N ARG A 246 -5.57 -15.03 -1.58
CA ARG A 246 -5.23 -16.44 -1.32
C ARG A 246 -4.89 -16.71 0.14
N ALA A 247 -4.02 -15.87 0.74
CA ALA A 247 -3.63 -16.02 2.12
C ALA A 247 -4.76 -15.64 3.08
N ALA A 248 -4.86 -16.32 4.22
CA ALA A 248 -5.90 -16.03 5.22
C ALA A 248 -5.86 -14.59 5.74
N ILE A 249 -4.65 -14.05 5.93
CA ILE A 249 -4.45 -12.67 6.36
C ILE A 249 -4.88 -11.68 5.27
N THR A 250 -4.60 -11.96 3.99
CA THR A 250 -5.02 -11.11 2.86
C THR A 250 -6.54 -11.04 2.79
N ARG A 251 -7.22 -12.20 2.92
CA ARG A 251 -8.70 -12.23 2.99
C ARG A 251 -9.24 -11.36 4.12
N LYS A 252 -8.62 -11.40 5.31
CA LYS A 252 -9.02 -10.55 6.43
C LYS A 252 -8.84 -9.07 6.13
N PHE A 253 -7.72 -8.68 5.52
CA PHE A 253 -7.47 -7.29 5.12
C PHE A 253 -8.49 -6.81 4.08
N VAL A 254 -8.70 -7.58 3.01
CA VAL A 254 -9.66 -7.24 1.94
C VAL A 254 -11.06 -7.16 2.51
N SER A 255 -11.47 -8.12 3.32
CA SER A 255 -12.79 -8.12 3.98
C SER A 255 -12.97 -6.89 4.87
N SER A 256 -11.99 -6.55 5.72
CA SER A 256 -12.09 -5.38 6.61
C SER A 256 -12.17 -4.05 5.87
N ALA A 257 -11.57 -3.96 4.68
CA ALA A 257 -11.60 -2.77 3.82
C ALA A 257 -12.84 -2.70 2.92
N SER A 258 -13.61 -3.78 2.82
CA SER A 258 -14.82 -3.83 2.00
C SER A 258 -16.02 -3.27 2.76
N ALA A 259 -16.81 -2.42 2.11
CA ALA A 259 -18.10 -1.98 2.65
C ALA A 259 -19.05 -3.16 2.91
N LEU A 260 -18.87 -4.26 2.17
CA LEU A 260 -19.69 -5.47 2.30
C LEU A 260 -19.51 -6.21 3.63
N SER A 261 -18.37 -5.99 4.35
CA SER A 261 -18.15 -6.57 5.68
C SER A 261 -19.14 -6.09 6.75
N LYS A 262 -19.82 -4.95 6.49
CA LYS A 262 -20.89 -4.46 7.38
C LYS A 262 -22.05 -5.45 7.50
N VAL A 263 -22.24 -6.30 6.48
CA VAL A 263 -23.31 -7.31 6.48
C VAL A 263 -23.09 -8.37 7.56
N ASP A 264 -21.85 -8.82 7.75
CA ASP A 264 -21.52 -9.81 8.78
C ASP A 264 -21.92 -9.27 10.17
N LYS A 265 -21.66 -7.99 10.42
CA LYS A 265 -22.08 -7.31 11.66
C LYS A 265 -23.59 -7.18 11.79
N LEU A 266 -24.28 -6.82 10.69
CA LEU A 266 -25.75 -6.75 10.69
C LEU A 266 -26.39 -8.12 10.94
N MET A 267 -25.77 -9.20 10.48
CA MET A 267 -26.21 -10.56 10.77
C MET A 267 -26.02 -10.93 12.25
N GLU A 268 -24.84 -10.63 12.82
CA GLU A 268 -24.57 -10.84 14.24
C GLU A 268 -25.55 -10.06 15.15
N GLU A 269 -25.90 -8.82 14.76
CA GLU A 269 -26.87 -7.97 15.46
C GLU A 269 -28.35 -8.40 15.23
N GLY A 270 -28.60 -9.40 14.38
CA GLY A 270 -29.93 -9.90 14.07
C GLY A 270 -30.82 -8.92 13.31
N SER A 271 -30.22 -8.05 12.51
CA SER A 271 -30.93 -7.01 11.74
C SER A 271 -31.94 -7.61 10.76
N THR A 272 -33.14 -7.05 10.72
CA THR A 272 -34.19 -7.45 9.75
C THR A 272 -33.80 -7.20 8.31
N LEU A 273 -32.87 -6.28 8.04
CA LEU A 273 -32.40 -5.93 6.69
C LEU A 273 -31.69 -7.10 5.98
N VAL A 274 -31.06 -7.99 6.74
CA VAL A 274 -30.26 -9.12 6.22
C VAL A 274 -30.90 -10.47 6.52
N ARG A 275 -32.12 -10.48 7.07
CA ARG A 275 -32.84 -11.70 7.44
C ARG A 275 -33.74 -12.14 6.30
N PRO A 276 -33.43 -13.25 5.59
CA PRO A 276 -34.32 -13.75 4.56
C PRO A 276 -35.62 -14.25 5.18
N THR A 277 -36.74 -13.96 4.50
CA THR A 277 -38.05 -14.53 4.77
C THR A 277 -38.22 -15.85 4.00
N ALA A 278 -39.35 -16.56 4.21
CA ALA A 278 -39.68 -17.73 3.41
C ALA A 278 -39.58 -17.44 1.90
N ASN A 279 -38.97 -18.34 1.15
CA ASN A 279 -38.66 -18.20 -0.30
C ASN A 279 -37.64 -17.10 -0.66
N GLN A 280 -36.84 -16.63 0.30
CA GLN A 280 -35.75 -15.69 0.03
C GLN A 280 -34.38 -16.30 0.39
N LYS A 281 -33.35 -15.92 -0.37
CA LYS A 281 -31.94 -16.20 -0.07
C LYS A 281 -31.17 -14.90 0.02
N LEU A 282 -30.37 -14.74 1.08
CA LEU A 282 -29.39 -13.66 1.17
C LEU A 282 -28.13 -14.09 0.43
N VAL A 283 -27.78 -13.36 -0.62
CA VAL A 283 -26.69 -13.74 -1.53
C VAL A 283 -25.67 -12.60 -1.63
N ARG A 284 -24.38 -12.97 -1.58
CA ARG A 284 -23.28 -12.09 -1.98
C ARG A 284 -22.98 -12.31 -3.45
N LEU A 285 -22.98 -11.24 -4.22
CA LEU A 285 -22.57 -11.21 -5.62
C LEU A 285 -21.28 -10.44 -5.73
N THR A 286 -20.27 -11.01 -6.38
CA THR A 286 -18.99 -10.33 -6.64
C THR A 286 -18.78 -10.17 -8.13
N PHE A 287 -18.55 -8.93 -8.55
CA PHE A 287 -18.35 -8.52 -9.93
C PHE A 287 -16.87 -8.26 -10.17
N HIS A 288 -16.31 -8.90 -11.18
CA HIS A 288 -14.96 -8.69 -11.65
C HIS A 288 -14.94 -7.91 -12.96
N LYS A 289 -13.77 -7.52 -13.43
CA LYS A 289 -13.57 -6.76 -14.68
C LYS A 289 -14.27 -7.36 -15.89
N ASP A 290 -14.41 -8.68 -15.93
CA ASP A 290 -15.00 -9.41 -17.06
C ASP A 290 -16.53 -9.33 -17.12
N CYS A 291 -17.18 -8.82 -16.06
CA CYS A 291 -18.64 -8.66 -15.96
C CYS A 291 -19.15 -7.24 -16.26
N VAL A 292 -18.24 -6.33 -16.60
CA VAL A 292 -18.59 -4.91 -16.72
C VAL A 292 -19.25 -4.60 -18.05
N GLY A 293 -20.42 -3.94 -17.97
CA GLY A 293 -21.21 -3.54 -19.14
C GLY A 293 -22.39 -4.45 -19.46
N GLU A 294 -22.56 -5.57 -18.77
CA GLU A 294 -23.72 -6.44 -18.93
C GLU A 294 -24.84 -6.11 -17.92
N HIS A 295 -26.07 -6.19 -18.39
CA HIS A 295 -27.25 -5.88 -17.57
C HIS A 295 -27.69 -7.09 -16.72
N VAL A 296 -26.73 -7.84 -16.12
CA VAL A 296 -26.97 -9.13 -15.47
C VAL A 296 -28.07 -9.07 -14.39
N ILE A 297 -28.12 -8.02 -13.59
CA ILE A 297 -29.10 -7.86 -12.51
C ILE A 297 -30.52 -7.69 -13.07
N SER A 298 -30.70 -6.82 -14.07
CA SER A 298 -32.01 -6.61 -14.70
C SER A 298 -32.45 -7.83 -15.52
N THR A 299 -31.52 -8.55 -16.12
CA THR A 299 -31.77 -9.80 -16.83
C THR A 299 -32.28 -10.88 -15.87
N VAL A 300 -31.59 -11.06 -14.72
CA VAL A 300 -32.02 -12.02 -13.68
C VAL A 300 -33.42 -11.73 -13.21
N SER A 301 -33.72 -10.47 -12.87
CA SER A 301 -35.06 -10.13 -12.39
C SER A 301 -36.15 -10.34 -13.46
N ARG A 302 -35.89 -9.93 -14.70
CA ARG A 302 -36.86 -9.97 -15.77
C ARG A 302 -37.06 -11.37 -16.36
N ASP A 303 -35.98 -12.07 -16.65
CA ASP A 303 -36.01 -13.29 -17.46
C ASP A 303 -36.17 -14.55 -16.59
N PHE A 304 -35.77 -14.50 -15.32
CA PHE A 304 -35.96 -15.59 -14.36
C PHE A 304 -37.11 -15.34 -13.38
N GLY A 305 -37.71 -14.14 -13.39
CA GLY A 305 -38.81 -13.80 -12.48
C GLY A 305 -38.40 -13.77 -11.00
N VAL A 306 -37.16 -13.38 -10.71
CA VAL A 306 -36.62 -13.30 -9.35
C VAL A 306 -36.65 -11.84 -8.87
N ASP A 307 -37.28 -11.61 -7.73
CA ASP A 307 -37.23 -10.32 -7.06
C ASP A 307 -35.88 -10.11 -6.40
N ILE A 308 -35.23 -8.97 -6.69
CA ILE A 308 -33.93 -8.61 -6.16
C ILE A 308 -34.05 -7.38 -5.26
N ASN A 309 -33.90 -7.59 -3.94
CA ASN A 309 -33.84 -6.48 -2.99
C ASN A 309 -32.39 -6.26 -2.58
N ILE A 310 -31.79 -5.15 -3.05
CA ILE A 310 -30.40 -4.78 -2.78
C ILE A 310 -30.29 -4.26 -1.35
N VAL A 311 -29.57 -4.97 -0.50
CA VAL A 311 -29.29 -4.59 0.89
C VAL A 311 -28.08 -3.65 0.95
N LEU A 312 -27.03 -4.00 0.21
CA LEU A 312 -25.79 -3.23 0.15
C LEU A 312 -25.12 -3.46 -1.21
N ALA A 313 -24.63 -2.41 -1.84
CA ALA A 313 -23.82 -2.51 -3.04
C ALA A 313 -22.65 -1.54 -2.97
N ASN A 314 -21.50 -1.98 -3.46
CA ASN A 314 -20.29 -1.16 -3.57
C ASN A 314 -19.51 -1.56 -4.83
N VAL A 315 -19.18 -0.57 -5.66
CA VAL A 315 -18.31 -0.74 -6.81
C VAL A 315 -17.12 0.21 -6.64
N GLU A 316 -15.93 -0.34 -6.65
CA GLU A 316 -14.69 0.41 -6.59
C GLU A 316 -13.94 0.25 -7.92
N VAL A 317 -13.12 1.23 -8.27
CA VAL A 317 -12.24 1.16 -9.44
C VAL A 317 -10.81 1.05 -8.96
N ILE A 318 -10.13 -0.03 -9.34
CA ILE A 318 -8.71 -0.28 -9.04
C ILE A 318 -7.98 -0.33 -10.38
N GLU A 319 -7.06 0.59 -10.63
CA GLU A 319 -6.29 0.68 -11.89
C GLU A 319 -7.18 0.59 -13.16
N ASP A 320 -8.23 1.41 -13.20
CA ASP A 320 -9.24 1.44 -14.27
C ASP A 320 -10.06 0.15 -14.43
N ASN A 321 -9.90 -0.83 -13.52
CA ASN A 321 -10.70 -2.05 -13.50
C ASN A 321 -11.73 -1.97 -12.37
N PRO A 322 -13.01 -2.15 -12.65
CA PRO A 322 -14.01 -2.20 -11.61
C PRO A 322 -13.90 -3.52 -10.82
N LEU A 323 -14.00 -3.39 -9.53
CA LEU A 323 -14.18 -4.47 -8.58
C LEU A 323 -15.40 -4.13 -7.73
N GLY A 324 -16.44 -4.93 -7.80
CA GLY A 324 -17.68 -4.65 -7.12
C GLY A 324 -18.23 -5.82 -6.36
N GLY A 325 -19.10 -5.50 -5.43
CA GLY A 325 -19.88 -6.51 -4.73
C GLY A 325 -21.27 -5.98 -4.37
N MET A 326 -22.21 -6.89 -4.27
CA MET A 326 -23.57 -6.61 -3.85
C MET A 326 -24.04 -7.70 -2.90
N ILE A 327 -24.74 -7.30 -1.86
CA ILE A 327 -25.52 -8.18 -1.00
C ILE A 327 -26.98 -7.92 -1.32
N ALA A 328 -27.70 -8.96 -1.69
CA ALA A 328 -29.11 -8.87 -2.04
C ALA A 328 -29.92 -10.03 -1.48
N LEU A 329 -31.19 -9.77 -1.18
CA LEU A 329 -32.19 -10.79 -0.95
C LEU A 329 -32.79 -11.15 -2.31
N LEU A 330 -32.63 -12.40 -2.73
CA LEU A 330 -33.25 -12.97 -3.93
C LEU A 330 -34.53 -13.71 -3.52
N GLY A 331 -35.67 -13.21 -3.99
CA GLY A 331 -36.98 -13.78 -3.71
C GLY A 331 -37.61 -14.44 -4.96
N GLY A 332 -38.23 -15.58 -4.79
CA GLY A 332 -38.91 -16.32 -5.87
C GLY A 332 -39.06 -17.79 -5.57
N GLU A 333 -39.55 -18.57 -6.54
CA GLU A 333 -39.58 -20.01 -6.43
C GLU A 333 -38.13 -20.57 -6.38
N GLU A 334 -37.90 -21.63 -5.61
CA GLU A 334 -36.55 -22.20 -5.42
C GLU A 334 -35.85 -22.54 -6.74
N LYS A 335 -36.59 -23.08 -7.72
CA LYS A 335 -36.07 -23.39 -9.07
C LYS A 335 -35.68 -22.13 -9.84
N GLN A 336 -36.41 -21.04 -9.71
CA GLN A 336 -36.10 -19.75 -10.36
C GLN A 336 -34.84 -19.13 -9.77
N VAL A 337 -34.74 -19.10 -8.44
CA VAL A 337 -33.58 -18.58 -7.75
C VAL A 337 -32.33 -19.40 -8.08
N ALA A 338 -32.45 -20.75 -8.12
CA ALA A 338 -31.32 -21.62 -8.49
C ALA A 338 -30.88 -21.38 -9.95
N ALA A 339 -31.81 -21.25 -10.90
CA ALA A 339 -31.48 -20.94 -12.30
C ALA A 339 -30.85 -19.55 -12.45
N ALA A 340 -31.31 -18.56 -11.70
CA ALA A 340 -30.74 -17.22 -11.66
C ALA A 340 -29.28 -17.23 -11.14
N LEU A 341 -29.00 -17.97 -10.06
CA LEU A 341 -27.63 -18.10 -9.51
C LEU A 341 -26.70 -18.82 -10.51
N ASN A 342 -27.19 -19.86 -11.21
CA ASN A 342 -26.42 -20.49 -12.26
C ASN A 342 -26.10 -19.56 -13.40
N TYR A 343 -27.08 -18.80 -13.89
CA TYR A 343 -26.87 -17.78 -14.93
C TYR A 343 -25.84 -16.74 -14.51
N LEU A 344 -25.91 -16.22 -13.28
CA LEU A 344 -24.94 -15.27 -12.76
C LEU A 344 -23.51 -15.85 -12.79
N ASN A 345 -23.32 -17.09 -12.33
CA ASN A 345 -22.01 -17.75 -12.35
C ASN A 345 -21.49 -18.01 -13.77
N GLU A 346 -22.37 -18.38 -14.73
CA GLU A 346 -22.03 -18.54 -16.14
C GLU A 346 -21.58 -17.22 -16.79
N ASN A 347 -22.12 -16.08 -16.29
CA ASN A 347 -21.74 -14.73 -16.72
C ASN A 347 -20.66 -14.09 -15.81
N HIS A 348 -19.80 -14.91 -15.20
CA HIS A 348 -18.64 -14.49 -14.41
C HIS A 348 -18.97 -13.66 -13.15
N VAL A 349 -20.22 -13.64 -12.69
CA VAL A 349 -20.60 -13.09 -11.39
C VAL A 349 -20.50 -14.19 -10.35
N TYR A 350 -19.50 -14.10 -9.46
CA TYR A 350 -19.37 -15.08 -8.39
C TYR A 350 -20.48 -14.91 -7.36
N THR A 351 -21.19 -16.01 -7.05
CA THR A 351 -22.33 -16.01 -6.12
C THR A 351 -22.04 -16.86 -4.88
N GLU A 352 -22.35 -16.33 -3.70
CA GLU A 352 -22.27 -17.01 -2.41
C GLU A 352 -23.58 -16.84 -1.66
N VAL A 353 -24.27 -17.93 -1.34
CA VAL A 353 -25.47 -17.90 -0.48
C VAL A 353 -25.02 -17.79 0.98
N ILE A 354 -25.34 -16.65 1.62
CA ILE A 354 -24.97 -16.33 3.00
C ILE A 354 -25.99 -16.90 3.99
N ALA A 355 -27.28 -16.77 3.66
CA ALA A 355 -28.39 -17.28 4.48
C ALA A 355 -29.56 -17.70 3.60
N ASP A 356 -30.30 -18.72 4.05
CA ASP A 356 -31.47 -19.26 3.37
C ASP A 356 -32.70 -19.18 4.30
N GLY A 357 -33.77 -18.54 3.82
CA GLY A 357 -35.00 -18.38 4.57
C GLY A 357 -35.95 -19.59 4.52
N SER A 358 -35.55 -20.67 3.82
CA SER A 358 -36.32 -21.90 3.67
C SER A 358 -36.20 -22.85 4.86
N ILE A 359 -35.42 -22.47 5.91
CA ILE A 359 -35.16 -23.27 7.11
C ILE A 359 -35.86 -22.66 8.33
#